data_a57edb8cf85b719708c31051a3a6d7ec
#
_entry.id   a57edb8cf85b719708c31051a3a6d7ec
#
_cell.length_a   1.000
_cell.length_b   1.000
_cell.length_c   1.000
_cell.angle_alpha   90.00
_cell.angle_beta   90.00
_cell.angle_gamma   90.00
#
_symmetry.space_group_name_H-M   'P 1'
#
loop_
_entity.id
_entity.type
_entity.pdbx_description
1 polymer ?
#
loop_
_entity_poly.entity_id
_entity_poly.type
_entity_poly.pdbx_seq_one_letter_code
_entity_poly.pdbx_strand_id
1 'polypeptide(L)'
;MPRIHQINLGPSWMDFISLFLERDILPEEKSEAEKVRRKAPQFWLSEDRKLYKHFFFGPYLLCVHPEASKSLLEELHEGVCGSHTGGRSLSHRAITQGYWWPGMQKEAQEYVKKCDQCQKFAPNIHQPREVLNPLSSPWPFAQWGLVIVGLFPKAVGNKKYLLVCTDYFTKWVKAELLANIRDVDVKRFIWKNIVT
;
A
#
# COMPACT_ATOMS: atom_id res chain seq x y z
N MET A 1 -14.36 1.10 20.60
CA MET A 1 -13.44 -0.05 20.76
C MET A 1 -14.25 -1.32 20.53
N PRO A 2 -13.89 -2.17 19.57
CA PRO A 2 -14.58 -3.42 19.35
C PRO A 2 -14.42 -4.32 20.58
N ARG A 3 -15.52 -4.83 21.10
CA ARG A 3 -15.51 -5.81 22.19
C ARG A 3 -15.16 -7.18 21.57
N ILE A 4 -13.89 -7.53 21.60
CA ILE A 4 -13.49 -8.90 21.31
C ILE A 4 -13.94 -9.75 22.50
N HIS A 5 -15.10 -10.41 22.38
CA HIS A 5 -15.57 -11.34 23.37
C HIS A 5 -14.57 -12.48 23.51
N GLN A 6 -14.13 -12.77 24.75
CA GLN A 6 -13.43 -14.00 25.10
C GLN A 6 -14.42 -15.17 24.95
N ILE A 7 -14.50 -15.71 23.73
CA ILE A 7 -15.04 -17.04 23.50
C ILE A 7 -13.94 -18.02 23.93
N ASN A 8 -14.30 -19.22 24.40
CA ASN A 8 -13.35 -20.31 24.66
C ASN A 8 -12.63 -20.66 23.34
N LEU A 9 -11.56 -19.95 23.10
CA LEU A 9 -10.73 -20.11 21.91
C LEU A 9 -9.82 -21.30 22.17
N GLY A 10 -9.57 -22.11 21.14
CA GLY A 10 -8.70 -23.29 21.20
C GLY A 10 -7.26 -22.94 21.64
N PRO A 11 -6.38 -23.94 21.76
CA PRO A 11 -5.00 -23.72 22.18
C PRO A 11 -4.25 -22.79 21.23
N SER A 12 -3.49 -21.87 21.79
CA SER A 12 -2.81 -20.81 21.03
C SER A 12 -1.35 -20.62 21.44
N TRP A 13 -0.60 -19.89 20.62
CA TRP A 13 0.78 -19.51 20.92
C TRP A 13 0.92 -18.68 22.22
N MET A 14 -0.17 -18.10 22.70
CA MET A 14 -0.20 -17.25 23.90
C MET A 14 -0.19 -18.04 25.19
N ASP A 15 -0.71 -19.28 25.17
CA ASP A 15 -1.00 -20.07 26.37
C ASP A 15 0.26 -20.39 27.16
N PHE A 16 1.30 -20.88 26.52
CA PHE A 16 2.58 -21.17 27.17
C PHE A 16 3.26 -19.92 27.74
N ILE A 17 3.14 -18.78 27.03
CA ILE A 17 3.71 -17.53 27.52
C ILE A 17 2.91 -17.03 28.72
N SER A 18 1.58 -17.09 28.66
CA SER A 18 0.70 -16.69 29.77
C SER A 18 0.88 -17.57 31.01
N LEU A 19 0.96 -18.91 30.85
CA LEU A 19 1.23 -19.84 31.93
C LEU A 19 2.60 -19.62 32.58
N PHE A 20 3.62 -19.34 31.77
CA PHE A 20 4.94 -19.02 32.29
C PHE A 20 4.94 -17.68 33.06
N LEU A 21 4.29 -16.65 32.55
CA LEU A 21 4.21 -15.34 33.21
C LEU A 21 3.34 -15.37 34.51
N GLU A 22 2.31 -16.22 34.55
CA GLU A 22 1.40 -16.35 35.69
C GLU A 22 1.94 -17.27 36.80
N ARG A 23 2.55 -18.40 36.41
CA ARG A 23 2.84 -19.51 37.33
C ARG A 23 4.24 -20.09 37.17
N ASP A 24 5.09 -19.57 36.32
CA ASP A 24 6.43 -20.10 35.99
C ASP A 24 6.40 -21.54 35.43
N ILE A 25 5.27 -21.92 34.81
CA ILE A 25 5.10 -23.25 34.20
C ILE A 25 5.60 -23.22 32.77
N LEU A 26 6.53 -24.17 32.45
CA LEU A 26 7.09 -24.33 31.11
C LEU A 26 6.58 -25.60 30.43
N PRO A 27 6.59 -25.63 29.09
CA PRO A 27 6.35 -26.89 28.35
C PRO A 27 7.35 -27.97 28.71
N GLU A 28 6.94 -29.24 28.60
CA GLU A 28 7.82 -30.40 28.87
C GLU A 28 8.95 -30.51 27.84
N GLU A 29 8.70 -30.07 26.61
CA GLU A 29 9.71 -30.09 25.55
C GLU A 29 10.75 -28.97 25.76
N LYS A 30 12.02 -29.37 25.93
CA LYS A 30 13.13 -28.43 26.17
C LYS A 30 13.25 -27.32 25.12
N SER A 31 13.04 -27.68 23.83
CA SER A 31 13.10 -26.70 22.71
C SER A 31 12.01 -25.64 22.83
N GLU A 32 10.81 -26.00 23.23
CA GLU A 32 9.71 -25.07 23.44
C GLU A 32 9.89 -24.24 24.72
N ALA A 33 10.33 -24.86 25.79
CA ALA A 33 10.64 -24.18 27.05
C ALA A 33 11.68 -23.06 26.86
N GLU A 34 12.74 -23.32 26.10
CA GLU A 34 13.74 -22.29 25.77
C GLU A 34 13.17 -21.16 24.92
N LYS A 35 12.30 -21.48 23.95
CA LYS A 35 11.60 -20.45 23.14
C LYS A 35 10.70 -19.56 24.00
N VAL A 36 9.96 -20.15 24.95
CA VAL A 36 9.10 -19.42 25.88
C VAL A 36 9.95 -18.50 26.77
N ARG A 37 11.00 -19.02 27.43
CA ARG A 37 11.90 -18.21 28.27
C ARG A 37 12.52 -17.03 27.53
N ARG A 38 12.94 -17.22 26.29
CA ARG A 38 13.53 -16.16 25.47
C ARG A 38 12.52 -15.10 25.04
N LYS A 39 11.25 -15.49 24.83
CA LYS A 39 10.20 -14.59 24.35
C LYS A 39 9.45 -13.89 25.48
N ALA A 40 9.22 -14.56 26.60
CA ALA A 40 8.41 -14.08 27.72
C ALA A 40 8.78 -12.64 28.20
N PRO A 41 10.06 -12.23 28.26
CA PRO A 41 10.43 -10.86 28.66
C PRO A 41 9.88 -9.76 27.75
N GLN A 42 9.42 -10.10 26.55
CA GLN A 42 8.78 -9.15 25.62
C GLN A 42 7.29 -8.96 25.87
N PHE A 43 6.72 -9.71 26.80
CA PHE A 43 5.28 -9.73 27.06
C PHE A 43 4.99 -9.38 28.52
N TRP A 44 3.79 -8.88 28.74
CA TRP A 44 3.24 -8.59 30.03
C TRP A 44 1.81 -9.12 30.13
N LEU A 45 1.46 -9.74 31.25
CA LEU A 45 0.13 -10.26 31.51
C LEU A 45 -0.58 -9.34 32.49
N SER A 46 -1.78 -8.85 32.10
CA SER A 46 -2.61 -8.01 32.95
C SER A 46 -3.37 -8.84 33.99
N GLU A 47 -3.95 -8.16 35.00
CA GLU A 47 -4.83 -8.77 36.01
C GLU A 47 -6.04 -9.48 35.37
N ASP A 48 -6.56 -8.93 34.27
CA ASP A 48 -7.63 -9.51 33.45
C ASP A 48 -7.18 -10.68 32.56
N ARG A 49 -5.98 -11.21 32.74
CA ARG A 49 -5.37 -12.28 31.94
C ARG A 49 -5.27 -11.97 30.45
N LYS A 50 -5.11 -10.69 30.11
CA LYS A 50 -4.84 -10.26 28.74
C LYS A 50 -3.33 -10.15 28.54
N LEU A 51 -2.84 -10.82 27.50
CA LEU A 51 -1.44 -10.76 27.15
C LEU A 51 -1.16 -9.54 26.28
N TYR A 52 -0.13 -8.77 26.66
CA TYR A 52 0.32 -7.60 25.92
C TYR A 52 1.76 -7.78 25.50
N LYS A 53 2.11 -7.32 24.31
CA LYS A 53 3.49 -7.24 23.85
C LYS A 53 4.06 -5.87 24.15
N HIS A 54 5.24 -5.84 24.75
CA HIS A 54 6.02 -4.63 24.95
C HIS A 54 6.78 -4.25 23.68
N PHE A 55 6.56 -3.04 23.17
CA PHE A 55 7.35 -2.49 22.08
C PHE A 55 8.45 -1.60 22.65
N PHE A 56 9.69 -1.73 22.17
CA PHE A 56 10.91 -1.15 22.80
C PHE A 56 10.83 0.37 23.04
N PHE A 57 10.11 1.11 22.18
CA PHE A 57 9.86 2.56 22.31
C PHE A 57 8.40 2.93 22.13
N GLY A 58 7.45 2.05 22.41
CA GLY A 58 6.05 2.26 22.09
C GLY A 58 5.08 1.75 23.16
N PRO A 59 3.79 1.91 22.91
CA PRO A 59 2.75 1.42 23.80
C PRO A 59 2.72 -0.10 23.88
N TYR A 60 2.10 -0.62 24.94
CA TYR A 60 1.76 -2.04 25.03
C TYR A 60 0.69 -2.38 23.98
N LEU A 61 0.92 -3.45 23.22
CA LEU A 61 0.00 -3.94 22.19
C LEU A 61 -0.73 -5.18 22.68
N LEU A 62 -2.05 -5.19 22.62
CA LEU A 62 -2.87 -6.34 23.00
C LEU A 62 -2.61 -7.49 22.03
N CYS A 63 -2.21 -8.63 22.57
CA CYS A 63 -2.01 -9.85 21.79
C CYS A 63 -3.35 -10.44 21.36
N VAL A 64 -3.46 -10.73 20.05
CA VAL A 64 -4.69 -11.23 19.44
C VAL A 64 -4.57 -12.74 19.22
N HIS A 65 -5.64 -13.48 19.57
CA HIS A 65 -5.73 -14.91 19.32
C HIS A 65 -5.81 -15.20 17.81
N PRO A 66 -5.21 -16.30 17.30
CA PRO A 66 -5.22 -16.61 15.86
C PRO A 66 -6.61 -16.65 15.23
N GLU A 67 -7.61 -17.15 15.93
CA GLU A 67 -9.00 -17.20 15.43
C GLU A 67 -9.63 -15.80 15.34
N ALA A 68 -9.23 -14.86 16.19
CA ALA A 68 -9.74 -13.49 16.18
C ALA A 68 -8.98 -12.58 15.19
N SER A 69 -7.79 -12.97 14.74
CA SER A 69 -6.95 -12.16 13.86
C SER A 69 -7.64 -11.87 12.52
N LYS A 70 -8.33 -12.87 11.96
CA LYS A 70 -9.04 -12.73 10.68
C LYS A 70 -10.20 -11.74 10.76
N SER A 71 -11.05 -11.86 11.79
CA SER A 71 -12.18 -10.94 11.99
C SER A 71 -11.71 -9.52 12.27
N LEU A 72 -10.59 -9.36 12.98
CA LEU A 72 -9.98 -8.06 13.19
C LEU A 72 -9.45 -7.44 11.90
N LEU A 73 -8.78 -8.22 11.06
CA LEU A 73 -8.33 -7.76 9.74
C LEU A 73 -9.50 -7.35 8.85
N GLU A 74 -10.60 -8.11 8.85
CA GLU A 74 -11.82 -7.80 8.14
C GLU A 74 -12.42 -6.47 8.60
N GLU A 75 -12.57 -6.27 9.89
CA GLU A 75 -13.08 -5.01 10.46
C GLU A 75 -12.18 -3.82 10.10
N LEU A 76 -10.86 -3.98 10.19
CA LEU A 76 -9.90 -2.93 9.86
C LEU A 76 -9.81 -2.62 8.36
N HIS A 77 -10.11 -3.57 7.50
CA HIS A 77 -10.00 -3.44 6.06
C HIS A 77 -11.31 -3.02 5.39
N GLU A 78 -12.42 -3.63 5.79
CA GLU A 78 -13.75 -3.50 5.18
C GLU A 78 -14.76 -2.77 6.07
N GLY A 79 -14.48 -2.60 7.36
CA GLY A 79 -15.36 -1.94 8.32
C GLY A 79 -15.62 -0.47 7.99
N VAL A 80 -16.49 0.18 8.78
CA VAL A 80 -16.96 1.58 8.56
C VAL A 80 -15.82 2.58 8.38
N CYS A 81 -14.67 2.36 9.02
CA CYS A 81 -13.44 3.13 8.83
C CYS A 81 -12.45 2.43 7.90
N GLY A 82 -12.83 1.33 7.24
CA GLY A 82 -12.02 0.61 6.30
C GLY A 82 -11.77 1.45 5.03
N SER A 83 -10.58 1.34 4.46
CA SER A 83 -10.20 2.09 3.25
C SER A 83 -9.57 1.18 2.21
N HIS A 84 -9.76 -0.13 2.31
CA HIS A 84 -9.17 -1.13 1.40
C HIS A 84 -7.67 -0.89 1.13
N THR A 85 -6.93 -0.55 2.19
CA THR A 85 -5.49 -0.26 2.08
C THR A 85 -4.67 -1.51 1.84
N GLY A 86 -3.46 -1.34 1.27
CA GLY A 86 -2.53 -2.45 1.04
C GLY A 86 -2.08 -3.15 2.34
N GLY A 87 -1.64 -4.41 2.25
CA GLY A 87 -1.34 -5.24 3.41
C GLY A 87 -0.34 -4.66 4.42
N ARG A 88 0.65 -3.88 3.97
CA ARG A 88 1.57 -3.16 4.89
C ARG A 88 0.83 -2.10 5.70
N SER A 89 -0.01 -1.31 5.07
CA SER A 89 -0.81 -0.27 5.72
C SER A 89 -1.84 -0.88 6.66
N LEU A 90 -2.45 -2.01 6.28
CA LEU A 90 -3.40 -2.75 7.12
C LEU A 90 -2.74 -3.27 8.40
N SER A 91 -1.56 -3.90 8.30
CA SER A 91 -0.82 -4.36 9.47
C SER A 91 -0.37 -3.19 10.36
N HIS A 92 0.09 -2.08 9.78
CA HIS A 92 0.44 -0.88 10.54
C HIS A 92 -0.78 -0.30 11.26
N ARG A 93 -1.96 -0.31 10.63
CA ARG A 93 -3.22 0.12 11.25
C ARG A 93 -3.58 -0.74 12.45
N ALA A 94 -3.40 -2.06 12.40
CA ALA A 94 -3.59 -2.92 13.55
C ALA A 94 -2.66 -2.54 14.73
N ILE A 95 -1.39 -2.24 14.45
CA ILE A 95 -0.44 -1.76 15.47
C ILE A 95 -0.88 -0.41 16.06
N THR A 96 -1.25 0.56 15.25
CA THR A 96 -1.67 1.89 15.72
C THR A 96 -2.97 1.83 16.54
N GLN A 97 -3.80 0.82 16.32
CA GLN A 97 -4.97 0.54 17.15
C GLN A 97 -4.67 -0.29 18.41
N GLY A 98 -3.40 -0.64 18.62
CA GLY A 98 -2.94 -1.32 19.83
C GLY A 98 -3.01 -2.84 19.78
N TYR A 99 -3.05 -3.47 18.61
CA TYR A 99 -3.11 -4.93 18.42
C TYR A 99 -1.82 -5.52 17.88
N TRP A 100 -1.52 -6.74 18.29
CA TRP A 100 -0.36 -7.47 17.79
C TRP A 100 -0.57 -8.99 17.83
N TRP A 101 -0.02 -9.72 16.84
CA TRP A 101 0.13 -11.19 16.84
C TRP A 101 1.29 -11.61 15.93
N PRO A 102 1.85 -12.84 16.12
CA PRO A 102 2.92 -13.34 15.27
C PRO A 102 2.46 -13.51 13.82
N GLY A 103 3.25 -13.05 12.86
CA GLY A 103 2.91 -13.20 11.45
C GLY A 103 1.91 -12.19 10.89
N MET A 104 1.43 -11.24 11.70
CA MET A 104 0.43 -10.23 11.35
C MET A 104 0.65 -9.58 9.98
N GLN A 105 1.90 -9.21 9.65
CA GLN A 105 2.20 -8.56 8.37
C GLN A 105 1.95 -9.49 7.17
N LYS A 106 2.29 -10.78 7.31
CA LYS A 106 2.06 -11.78 6.28
C LYS A 106 0.57 -12.07 6.13
N GLU A 107 -0.15 -12.24 7.23
CA GLU A 107 -1.61 -12.46 7.21
C GLU A 107 -2.36 -11.28 6.61
N ALA A 108 -2.00 -10.05 6.95
CA ALA A 108 -2.58 -8.86 6.36
C ALA A 108 -2.33 -8.77 4.84
N GLN A 109 -1.13 -9.16 4.37
CA GLN A 109 -0.84 -9.22 2.95
C GLN A 109 -1.66 -10.30 2.23
N GLU A 110 -1.80 -11.47 2.84
CA GLU A 110 -2.61 -12.57 2.29
C GLU A 110 -4.10 -12.23 2.27
N TYR A 111 -4.58 -11.52 3.29
CA TYR A 111 -5.95 -11.04 3.35
C TYR A 111 -6.26 -10.07 2.20
N VAL A 112 -5.42 -9.05 1.99
CA VAL A 112 -5.61 -8.06 0.92
C VAL A 112 -5.54 -8.69 -0.46
N LYS A 113 -4.69 -9.70 -0.68
CA LYS A 113 -4.63 -10.45 -1.95
C LYS A 113 -5.92 -11.20 -2.28
N LYS A 114 -6.73 -11.54 -1.27
CA LYS A 114 -8.01 -12.24 -1.44
C LYS A 114 -9.21 -11.29 -1.48
N CYS A 115 -9.02 -10.01 -1.20
CA CYS A 115 -10.09 -9.02 -1.22
C CYS A 115 -10.45 -8.65 -2.67
N ASP A 116 -11.68 -8.96 -3.10
CA ASP A 116 -12.17 -8.70 -4.46
C ASP A 116 -12.11 -7.21 -4.84
N GLN A 117 -12.44 -6.33 -3.91
CA GLN A 117 -12.38 -4.89 -4.13
C GLN A 117 -10.94 -4.43 -4.39
N CYS A 118 -10.00 -4.89 -3.57
CA CYS A 118 -8.58 -4.56 -3.77
C CYS A 118 -8.03 -5.11 -5.09
N GLN A 119 -8.50 -6.29 -5.53
CA GLN A 119 -8.04 -6.87 -6.80
C GLN A 119 -8.64 -6.15 -8.01
N LYS A 120 -9.92 -5.78 -7.96
CA LYS A 120 -10.58 -5.05 -9.06
C LYS A 120 -10.05 -3.64 -9.25
N PHE A 121 -9.70 -2.96 -8.16
CA PHE A 121 -9.28 -1.56 -8.17
C PHE A 121 -7.79 -1.37 -7.86
N ALA A 122 -7.01 -2.46 -7.87
CA ALA A 122 -5.56 -2.37 -7.72
C ALA A 122 -4.97 -1.45 -8.80
N PRO A 123 -4.21 -0.40 -8.43
CA PRO A 123 -3.50 0.37 -9.43
C PRO A 123 -2.53 -0.55 -10.17
N ASN A 124 -2.61 -0.57 -11.48
CA ASN A 124 -1.79 -1.41 -12.35
C ASN A 124 -0.34 -0.89 -12.37
N ILE A 125 0.40 -1.12 -11.27
CA ILE A 125 1.76 -0.60 -11.08
C ILE A 125 2.78 -1.32 -11.97
N HIS A 126 2.45 -2.53 -12.42
CA HIS A 126 3.30 -3.35 -13.27
C HIS A 126 2.51 -3.88 -14.48
N GLN A 127 2.18 -2.99 -15.41
CA GLN A 127 1.88 -3.46 -16.75
C GLN A 127 3.17 -4.09 -17.31
N PRO A 128 3.10 -5.30 -17.91
CA PRO A 128 4.21 -5.81 -18.66
C PRO A 128 4.63 -4.74 -19.67
N ARG A 129 5.91 -4.48 -19.79
CA ARG A 129 6.39 -3.54 -20.82
C ARG A 129 5.97 -4.12 -22.16
N GLU A 130 4.97 -3.49 -22.77
CA GLU A 130 4.66 -3.79 -24.17
C GLU A 130 5.91 -3.50 -25.01
N VAL A 131 6.16 -4.33 -25.98
CA VAL A 131 7.22 -4.08 -26.96
C VAL A 131 6.83 -2.78 -27.66
N LEU A 132 7.58 -1.71 -27.39
CA LEU A 132 7.35 -0.42 -28.02
C LEU A 132 7.72 -0.55 -29.50
N ASN A 133 6.72 -0.59 -30.37
CA ASN A 133 6.94 -0.48 -31.79
C ASN A 133 7.31 0.97 -32.12
N PRO A 134 8.52 1.24 -32.64
CA PRO A 134 8.92 2.58 -33.01
C PRO A 134 8.01 3.09 -34.12
N LEU A 135 7.29 4.19 -33.85
CA LEU A 135 6.56 4.88 -34.90
C LEU A 135 7.56 5.57 -35.84
N SER A 136 7.58 5.14 -37.09
CA SER A 136 8.39 5.73 -38.13
C SER A 136 7.50 6.17 -39.31
N SER A 137 7.74 7.35 -39.84
CA SER A 137 7.13 7.81 -41.08
C SER A 137 8.01 7.44 -42.28
N PRO A 138 7.45 7.15 -43.46
CA PRO A 138 8.26 6.83 -44.65
C PRO A 138 9.04 8.04 -45.23
N TRP A 139 8.57 9.28 -44.93
CA TRP A 139 9.17 10.53 -45.44
C TRP A 139 9.36 11.54 -44.31
N PRO A 140 10.35 12.45 -44.43
CA PRO A 140 10.50 13.60 -43.58
C PRO A 140 9.23 14.47 -43.60
N PHE A 141 8.79 14.89 -42.43
CA PHE A 141 7.66 15.84 -42.20
C PHE A 141 6.27 15.35 -42.68
N ALA A 142 6.12 14.09 -43.06
CA ALA A 142 4.83 13.53 -43.49
C ALA A 142 3.89 13.20 -42.32
N GLN A 143 4.44 12.87 -41.17
CA GLN A 143 3.65 12.46 -40.01
C GLN A 143 4.21 13.03 -38.71
N TRP A 144 3.35 13.70 -37.96
CA TRP A 144 3.71 14.38 -36.73
C TRP A 144 2.94 13.83 -35.54
N GLY A 145 3.64 13.66 -34.43
CA GLY A 145 3.04 13.39 -33.12
C GLY A 145 2.89 14.67 -32.32
N LEU A 146 1.70 14.90 -31.74
CA LEU A 146 1.46 16.01 -30.83
C LEU A 146 1.22 15.45 -29.42
N VAL A 147 1.91 16.06 -28.45
CA VAL A 147 1.77 15.74 -27.03
C VAL A 147 1.63 17.01 -26.22
N ILE A 148 0.69 17.03 -25.28
CA ILE A 148 0.54 18.11 -24.31
C ILE A 148 1.01 17.58 -22.96
N VAL A 149 2.01 18.24 -22.38
CA VAL A 149 2.60 17.90 -21.09
C VAL A 149 2.26 19.01 -20.07
N GLY A 150 1.95 18.66 -18.87
CA GLY A 150 1.64 19.54 -17.73
C GLY A 150 0.54 18.91 -16.89
N LEU A 151 0.20 19.44 -15.77
CA LEU A 151 0.15 20.82 -15.27
C LEU A 151 1.49 21.20 -14.57
N PHE A 152 2.24 22.12 -15.11
CA PHE A 152 3.43 22.68 -14.47
C PHE A 152 3.10 23.83 -13.51
N PRO A 153 4.02 24.22 -12.60
CA PRO A 153 3.93 25.46 -11.86
C PRO A 153 3.78 26.66 -12.82
N LYS A 154 3.00 27.67 -12.42
CA LYS A 154 2.72 28.84 -13.25
C LYS A 154 4.00 29.61 -13.58
N ALA A 155 4.32 29.74 -14.84
CA ALA A 155 5.39 30.57 -15.36
C ALA A 155 4.87 31.94 -15.80
N VAL A 156 5.77 32.84 -16.23
CA VAL A 156 5.46 34.15 -16.77
C VAL A 156 4.42 34.05 -17.89
N GLY A 157 3.39 34.87 -17.85
CA GLY A 157 2.25 34.81 -18.78
C GLY A 157 1.24 33.73 -18.45
N ASN A 158 1.20 33.25 -17.20
CA ASN A 158 0.28 32.22 -16.69
C ASN A 158 0.39 30.89 -17.42
N LYS A 159 1.54 30.64 -18.05
CA LYS A 159 1.82 29.41 -18.81
C LYS A 159 2.06 28.25 -17.87
N LYS A 160 1.43 27.10 -18.12
CA LYS A 160 1.46 25.90 -17.29
C LYS A 160 1.39 24.58 -18.06
N TYR A 161 1.34 24.65 -19.40
CA TYR A 161 1.36 23.49 -20.29
C TYR A 161 2.43 23.67 -21.35
N LEU A 162 2.98 22.56 -21.81
CA LEU A 162 3.93 22.49 -22.92
C LEU A 162 3.28 21.65 -24.03
N LEU A 163 3.06 22.28 -25.19
CA LEU A 163 2.70 21.56 -26.41
C LEU A 163 3.97 21.21 -27.17
N VAL A 164 4.16 19.92 -27.42
CA VAL A 164 5.31 19.38 -28.14
C VAL A 164 4.81 18.70 -29.41
N CYS A 165 5.46 18.99 -30.51
CA CYS A 165 5.23 18.34 -31.78
C CYS A 165 6.54 17.71 -32.28
N THR A 166 6.50 16.43 -32.65
CA THR A 166 7.66 15.66 -33.10
C THR A 166 7.41 15.04 -34.47
N ASP A 167 8.26 15.30 -35.44
CA ASP A 167 8.25 14.59 -36.72
C ASP A 167 8.72 13.15 -36.54
N TYR A 168 7.95 12.17 -37.00
CA TYR A 168 8.25 10.76 -36.77
C TYR A 168 9.41 10.23 -37.60
N PHE A 169 9.80 10.89 -38.68
CA PHE A 169 10.96 10.50 -39.48
C PHE A 169 12.25 11.10 -38.91
N THR A 170 12.36 12.43 -38.89
CA THR A 170 13.60 13.12 -38.50
C THR A 170 13.80 13.23 -36.99
N LYS A 171 12.75 12.99 -36.20
CA LYS A 171 12.71 13.24 -34.76
C LYS A 171 12.85 14.71 -34.37
N TRP A 172 12.67 15.61 -35.35
CA TRP A 172 12.69 17.04 -35.09
C TRP A 172 11.51 17.46 -34.21
N VAL A 173 11.79 18.34 -33.26
CA VAL A 173 10.84 18.77 -32.25
C VAL A 173 10.59 20.27 -32.34
N LYS A 174 9.31 20.64 -32.28
CA LYS A 174 8.85 22.01 -32.01
C LYS A 174 8.05 22.02 -30.73
N ALA A 175 8.24 23.03 -29.88
CA ALA A 175 7.53 23.15 -28.63
C ALA A 175 7.11 24.59 -28.34
N GLU A 176 5.95 24.77 -27.71
CA GLU A 176 5.43 26.06 -27.27
C GLU A 176 4.73 25.95 -25.91
N LEU A 177 4.95 26.94 -25.06
CA LEU A 177 4.30 27.02 -23.75
C LEU A 177 2.89 27.62 -23.89
N LEU A 178 1.90 26.94 -23.32
CA LEU A 178 0.49 27.35 -23.34
C LEU A 178 0.00 27.72 -21.94
N ALA A 179 -0.84 28.74 -21.85
CA ALA A 179 -1.55 29.06 -20.61
C ALA A 179 -2.78 28.19 -20.41
N ASN A 180 -3.47 27.82 -21.48
CA ASN A 180 -4.65 26.94 -21.49
C ASN A 180 -4.56 25.94 -22.65
N ILE A 181 -5.25 24.82 -22.50
CA ILE A 181 -5.39 23.80 -23.54
C ILE A 181 -6.70 24.08 -24.29
N ARG A 182 -6.63 24.78 -25.41
CA ARG A 182 -7.77 25.04 -26.28
C ARG A 182 -7.42 24.66 -27.72
N ASP A 183 -8.41 24.23 -28.48
CA ASP A 183 -8.24 23.82 -29.88
C ASP A 183 -7.67 24.95 -30.75
N VAL A 184 -8.08 26.17 -30.49
CA VAL A 184 -7.60 27.41 -31.19
C VAL A 184 -6.09 27.61 -30.99
N ASP A 185 -5.58 27.35 -29.77
CA ASP A 185 -4.17 27.53 -29.47
C ASP A 185 -3.34 26.43 -30.15
N VAL A 186 -3.84 25.18 -30.16
CA VAL A 186 -3.20 24.06 -30.87
C VAL A 186 -3.21 24.27 -32.38
N LYS A 187 -4.34 24.68 -32.97
CA LYS A 187 -4.44 25.00 -34.41
C LYS A 187 -3.47 26.08 -34.81
N ARG A 188 -3.36 27.14 -34.02
CA ARG A 188 -2.40 28.25 -34.27
C ARG A 188 -0.96 27.75 -34.22
N PHE A 189 -0.63 26.90 -33.26
CA PHE A 189 0.71 26.30 -33.13
C PHE A 189 1.06 25.45 -34.37
N ILE A 190 0.14 24.56 -34.79
CA ILE A 190 0.32 23.69 -35.95
C ILE A 190 0.53 24.55 -37.22
N TRP A 191 -0.36 25.53 -37.41
CA TRP A 191 -0.26 26.41 -38.61
C TRP A 191 1.07 27.14 -38.67
N LYS A 192 1.50 27.71 -37.56
CA LYS A 192 2.73 28.50 -37.46
C LYS A 192 4.01 27.70 -37.56
N ASN A 193 4.03 26.43 -37.10
CA ASN A 193 5.28 25.70 -36.93
C ASN A 193 5.42 24.47 -37.83
N ILE A 194 4.35 24.07 -38.51
CA ILE A 194 4.33 22.86 -39.34
C ILE A 194 3.86 23.15 -40.76
N VAL A 195 2.84 23.98 -40.95
CA VAL A 195 2.22 24.23 -42.26
C VAL A 195 2.89 25.37 -43.03
N THR A 196 3.40 26.39 -42.35
CA THR A 196 4.13 27.52 -42.93
C THR A 196 5.62 27.37 -42.78
#